data_9880202544b5b7692b01c53038512784
#
_entry.id   9880202544b5b7692b01c53038512784
#
_cell.length_a   1.000
_cell.length_b   1.000
_cell.length_c   1.000
_cell.angle_alpha   90.00
_cell.angle_beta   90.00
_cell.angle_gamma   90.00
#
_symmetry.space_group_name_H-M   'P 1'
#
loop_
_entity.id
_entity.type
_entity.pdbx_description
1 polymer ?
#
loop_
_entity_poly.entity_id
_entity_poly.type
_entity_poly.pdbx_seq_one_letter_code
_entity_poly.pdbx_strand_id
1 'polypeptide(L)'
;MNRTALLASAALVCSLAFAPAAFAQTAKPQAAKATPATPTPAPAPAAKAKFAPVVKGLASIEFLQGKPKRVGKDIVTVVKVKNTSSGAIALLRVDELWYNQKREQVTGDSQKVLKPIQPGEVVEITMKSPAKPDLYMNQYVFTHVNGKVDVKRVTKFSE
;
A
#
# COMPACT_ATOMS: atom_id res chain seq x y z
N MET A 1 8.62 28.06 -45.22
CA MET A 1 8.33 29.48 -44.92
C MET A 1 8.30 29.65 -43.41
N ASN A 2 9.26 30.44 -42.99
CA ASN A 2 9.60 30.82 -41.62
C ASN A 2 8.45 31.46 -40.81
N ARG A 3 8.44 31.27 -39.48
CA ARG A 3 8.34 32.42 -38.55
C ARG A 3 8.70 31.99 -37.13
N THR A 4 9.93 32.30 -36.77
CA THR A 4 10.49 32.57 -35.47
C THR A 4 9.69 33.66 -34.73
N ALA A 5 9.43 33.50 -33.46
CA ALA A 5 9.16 34.61 -32.55
C ALA A 5 9.76 34.27 -31.16
N LEU A 6 10.94 34.88 -30.96
CA LEU A 6 11.55 35.12 -29.64
C LEU A 6 10.74 36.20 -28.92
N LEU A 7 10.46 36.02 -27.63
CA LEU A 7 10.27 37.14 -26.70
C LEU A 7 10.87 36.77 -25.33
N ALA A 8 11.90 37.46 -24.99
CA ALA A 8 12.58 37.58 -23.72
C ALA A 8 11.86 38.62 -22.83
N SER A 9 12.05 38.54 -21.54
CA SER A 9 11.95 39.57 -20.49
C SER A 9 11.21 39.01 -19.26
N ALA A 10 11.53 39.23 -18.00
CA ALA A 10 12.56 39.99 -17.33
C ALA A 10 12.57 39.52 -15.87
N ALA A 11 13.73 39.62 -15.27
CA ALA A 11 13.95 39.36 -13.83
C ALA A 11 13.27 40.43 -12.98
N LEU A 12 12.71 40.01 -11.83
CA LEU A 12 12.43 40.92 -10.72
C LEU A 12 12.88 40.28 -9.40
N VAL A 13 14.03 40.75 -8.94
CA VAL A 13 14.59 40.50 -7.61
C VAL A 13 13.91 41.42 -6.62
N CYS A 14 13.22 40.90 -5.60
CA CYS A 14 12.84 41.65 -4.42
C CYS A 14 13.39 40.98 -3.16
N SER A 15 14.52 41.50 -2.71
CA SER A 15 15.09 41.22 -1.39
C SER A 15 14.32 42.01 -0.34
N LEU A 16 13.72 41.33 0.63
CA LEU A 16 13.24 41.94 1.87
C LEU A 16 13.85 41.20 3.06
N ALA A 17 14.83 41.87 3.64
CA ALA A 17 15.43 41.52 4.91
C ALA A 17 14.43 41.84 6.03
N PHE A 18 14.10 40.90 6.88
CA PHE A 18 13.44 41.13 8.16
C PHE A 18 14.36 40.67 9.30
N ALA A 19 14.69 41.61 10.17
CA ALA A 19 15.48 41.43 11.38
C ALA A 19 14.66 40.70 12.46
N PRO A 20 15.28 39.90 13.36
CA PRO A 20 14.60 39.29 14.49
C PRO A 20 14.52 40.28 15.68
N ALA A 21 13.33 40.57 16.15
CA ALA A 21 13.11 41.21 17.44
C ALA A 21 13.07 40.13 18.55
N ALA A 22 14.09 40.15 19.39
CA ALA A 22 14.14 39.37 20.61
C ALA A 22 13.19 39.97 21.67
N PHE A 23 12.14 39.25 22.04
CA PHE A 23 11.38 39.52 23.25
C PHE A 23 11.75 38.48 24.33
N ALA A 24 12.59 38.92 25.27
CA ALA A 24 12.79 38.23 26.52
C ALA A 24 11.55 38.46 27.41
N GLN A 25 10.76 37.41 27.65
CA GLN A 25 9.78 37.37 28.72
C GLN A 25 10.28 36.46 29.83
N THR A 26 10.69 37.09 30.93
CA THR A 26 10.89 36.48 32.23
C THR A 26 9.55 36.01 32.79
N ALA A 27 9.24 34.73 32.71
CA ALA A 27 8.11 34.11 33.40
C ALA A 27 8.57 33.49 34.72
N LYS A 28 8.00 34.01 35.79
CA LYS A 28 8.09 33.59 37.18
C LYS A 28 7.65 32.12 37.34
N PRO A 29 8.33 31.26 38.10
CA PRO A 29 7.89 29.87 38.29
C PRO A 29 6.66 29.83 39.18
N GLN A 30 5.54 29.44 38.60
CA GLN A 30 4.33 29.09 39.33
C GLN A 30 4.40 27.63 39.71
N ALA A 31 4.47 27.34 40.99
CA ALA A 31 4.47 25.98 41.53
C ALA A 31 3.13 25.27 41.16
N ALA A 32 3.15 24.42 40.18
CA ALA A 32 2.04 23.53 39.88
C ALA A 32 2.03 22.38 40.87
N LYS A 33 0.96 22.32 41.64
CA LYS A 33 0.59 21.25 42.55
C LYS A 33 0.54 19.91 41.82
N ALA A 34 1.46 18.98 42.17
CA ALA A 34 1.52 17.65 41.60
C ALA A 34 0.23 16.86 41.89
N THR A 35 -0.54 16.60 40.84
CA THR A 35 -1.61 15.60 40.87
C THR A 35 -0.98 14.23 40.87
N PRO A 36 -1.38 13.26 41.72
CA PRO A 36 -0.83 11.91 41.68
C PRO A 36 -1.11 11.27 40.35
N ALA A 37 -0.06 10.94 39.60
CA ALA A 37 -0.16 10.18 38.36
C ALA A 37 -0.67 8.77 38.69
N THR A 38 -1.84 8.42 38.19
CA THR A 38 -2.34 7.03 38.14
C THR A 38 -1.31 6.19 37.40
N PRO A 39 -0.85 5.06 37.97
CA PRO A 39 0.14 4.22 37.28
C PRO A 39 -0.49 3.67 36.00
N THR A 40 0.06 4.09 34.85
CA THR A 40 -0.24 3.50 33.55
C THR A 40 0.11 2.01 33.61
N PRO A 41 -0.82 1.09 33.28
CA PRO A 41 -0.51 -0.32 33.24
C PRO A 41 0.66 -0.57 32.29
N ALA A 42 1.69 -1.24 32.77
CA ALA A 42 2.82 -1.63 31.95
C ALA A 42 2.32 -2.42 30.73
N PRO A 43 2.86 -2.16 29.51
CA PRO A 43 2.50 -2.94 28.34
C PRO A 43 2.77 -4.42 28.63
N ALA A 44 1.74 -5.26 28.45
CA ALA A 44 1.91 -6.70 28.57
C ALA A 44 3.08 -7.15 27.68
N PRO A 45 3.94 -8.10 28.13
CA PRO A 45 5.04 -8.59 27.33
C PRO A 45 4.52 -9.06 25.99
N ALA A 46 4.97 -8.44 24.90
CA ALA A 46 4.62 -8.87 23.56
C ALA A 46 5.02 -10.34 23.41
N ALA A 47 4.03 -11.22 23.29
CA ALA A 47 4.27 -12.64 23.06
C ALA A 47 5.21 -12.73 21.85
N LYS A 48 6.37 -13.37 22.03
CA LYS A 48 7.35 -13.56 20.94
C LYS A 48 6.62 -14.23 19.79
N ALA A 49 6.40 -13.49 18.71
CA ALA A 49 5.71 -13.98 17.53
C ALA A 49 6.46 -15.22 17.02
N LYS A 50 5.86 -16.40 17.18
CA LYS A 50 6.40 -17.63 16.61
C LYS A 50 6.16 -17.54 15.11
N PHE A 51 7.20 -17.23 14.35
CA PHE A 51 7.13 -17.26 12.89
C PHE A 51 6.90 -18.70 12.44
N ALA A 52 5.84 -18.91 11.68
CA ALA A 52 5.60 -20.21 11.06
C ALA A 52 6.68 -20.50 9.99
N PRO A 53 7.08 -21.76 9.79
CA PRO A 53 8.01 -22.13 8.73
C PRO A 53 7.43 -21.75 7.37
N VAL A 54 8.30 -21.41 6.42
CA VAL A 54 7.88 -20.98 5.08
C VAL A 54 7.34 -22.17 4.29
N VAL A 55 6.19 -21.98 3.62
CA VAL A 55 5.59 -22.98 2.73
C VAL A 55 6.54 -23.29 1.59
N LYS A 56 6.77 -24.58 1.33
CA LYS A 56 7.46 -25.12 0.15
C LYS A 56 6.44 -25.86 -0.72
N GLY A 57 6.36 -25.50 -2.00
CA GLY A 57 5.43 -26.12 -2.94
C GLY A 57 4.10 -25.37 -3.05
N LEU A 58 2.97 -26.01 -2.73
CA LEU A 58 1.65 -25.43 -2.89
C LEU A 58 1.26 -24.60 -1.66
N ALA A 59 1.03 -23.32 -1.85
CA ALA A 59 0.44 -22.42 -0.83
C ALA A 59 -1.06 -22.24 -1.12
N SER A 60 -1.89 -22.12 -0.10
CA SER A 60 -3.32 -21.85 -0.23
C SER A 60 -3.65 -20.47 0.26
N ILE A 61 -4.45 -19.74 -0.51
CA ILE A 61 -4.93 -18.40 -0.17
C ILE A 61 -6.42 -18.23 -0.43
N GLU A 62 -7.06 -17.40 0.36
CA GLU A 62 -8.32 -16.78 0.00
C GLU A 62 -8.06 -15.34 -0.42
N PHE A 63 -8.72 -14.87 -1.50
CA PHE A 63 -8.63 -13.47 -1.87
C PHE A 63 -10.00 -12.83 -2.07
N LEU A 64 -10.08 -11.57 -1.69
CA LEU A 64 -11.23 -10.70 -1.86
C LEU A 64 -10.84 -9.55 -2.76
N GLN A 65 -11.53 -9.44 -3.89
CA GLN A 65 -11.35 -8.35 -4.84
C GLN A 65 -12.24 -7.17 -4.47
N GLY A 66 -11.63 -6.00 -4.25
CA GLY A 66 -12.35 -4.75 -4.16
C GLY A 66 -12.90 -4.30 -5.52
N LYS A 67 -13.85 -3.38 -5.51
CA LYS A 67 -14.37 -2.78 -6.75
C LYS A 67 -13.29 -1.88 -7.37
N PRO A 68 -12.93 -2.08 -8.66
CA PRO A 68 -12.02 -1.18 -9.37
C PRO A 68 -12.58 0.25 -9.41
N LYS A 69 -11.70 1.24 -9.18
CA LYS A 69 -12.04 2.67 -9.23
C LYS A 69 -11.08 3.38 -10.17
N ARG A 70 -11.60 4.23 -11.05
CA ARG A 70 -10.77 5.09 -11.87
C ARG A 70 -10.26 6.27 -11.04
N VAL A 71 -8.95 6.46 -11.01
CA VAL A 71 -8.28 7.56 -10.33
C VAL A 71 -7.31 8.20 -11.32
N GLY A 72 -7.71 9.31 -11.92
CA GLY A 72 -6.93 9.98 -12.97
C GLY A 72 -6.71 9.10 -14.20
N LYS A 73 -5.45 8.75 -14.45
CA LYS A 73 -5.03 7.92 -15.60
C LYS A 73 -5.01 6.42 -15.28
N ASP A 74 -5.29 6.04 -14.04
CA ASP A 74 -5.17 4.66 -13.58
C ASP A 74 -6.51 4.10 -13.12
N ILE A 75 -6.63 2.78 -13.15
CA ILE A 75 -7.62 2.01 -12.42
C ILE A 75 -6.93 1.47 -11.18
N VAL A 76 -7.48 1.81 -10.02
CA VAL A 76 -6.99 1.35 -8.73
C VAL A 76 -7.92 0.27 -8.20
N THR A 77 -7.36 -0.90 -7.92
CA THR A 77 -8.08 -2.02 -7.33
C THR A 77 -7.37 -2.43 -6.03
N VAL A 78 -8.13 -2.58 -4.96
CA VAL A 78 -7.62 -3.10 -3.69
C VAL A 78 -7.97 -4.58 -3.62
N VAL A 79 -6.94 -5.41 -3.46
CA VAL A 79 -7.07 -6.85 -3.29
C VAL A 79 -6.63 -7.22 -1.89
N LYS A 80 -7.49 -7.91 -1.13
CA LYS A 80 -7.13 -8.46 0.19
C LYS A 80 -6.85 -9.93 0.03
N VAL A 81 -5.74 -10.40 0.60
CA VAL A 81 -5.30 -11.79 0.53
C VAL A 81 -5.10 -12.32 1.93
N LYS A 82 -5.74 -13.45 2.25
CA LYS A 82 -5.58 -14.20 3.50
C LYS A 82 -4.75 -15.45 3.22
N ASN A 83 -3.70 -15.67 3.98
CA ASN A 83 -2.96 -16.92 3.95
C ASN A 83 -3.74 -18.01 4.70
N THR A 84 -4.21 -19.03 3.99
CA THR A 84 -4.91 -20.19 4.57
C THR A 84 -4.01 -21.44 4.67
N SER A 85 -2.72 -21.30 4.32
CA SER A 85 -1.74 -22.37 4.51
C SER A 85 -1.35 -22.52 5.97
N SER A 86 -0.79 -23.68 6.33
CA SER A 86 -0.20 -23.95 7.66
C SER A 86 1.14 -23.27 7.90
N GLY A 87 1.78 -22.75 6.85
CA GLY A 87 3.07 -22.06 6.92
C GLY A 87 3.02 -20.64 6.36
N ALA A 88 4.10 -19.88 6.55
CA ALA A 88 4.23 -18.53 6.03
C ALA A 88 4.45 -18.52 4.52
N ILE A 89 3.79 -17.63 3.78
CA ILE A 89 4.00 -17.44 2.35
C ILE A 89 5.03 -16.34 2.14
N ALA A 90 6.17 -16.69 1.56
CA ALA A 90 7.23 -15.72 1.28
C ALA A 90 7.12 -15.15 -0.14
N LEU A 91 7.36 -13.85 -0.29
CA LEU A 91 7.43 -13.14 -1.56
C LEU A 91 6.21 -13.44 -2.46
N LEU A 92 5.00 -13.29 -1.90
CA LEU A 92 3.77 -13.39 -2.71
C LEU A 92 3.78 -12.28 -3.78
N ARG A 93 3.64 -12.69 -5.04
CA ARG A 93 3.43 -11.80 -6.18
C ARG A 93 2.01 -11.93 -6.67
N VAL A 94 1.39 -10.79 -6.95
CA VAL A 94 0.06 -10.67 -7.52
C VAL A 94 0.17 -9.90 -8.81
N ASP A 95 -0.28 -10.50 -9.90
CA ASP A 95 -0.38 -9.87 -11.21
C ASP A 95 -1.86 -9.64 -11.52
N GLU A 96 -2.26 -8.40 -11.79
CA GLU A 96 -3.57 -8.03 -12.31
C GLU A 96 -3.46 -7.85 -13.81
N LEU A 97 -4.27 -8.59 -14.57
CA LEU A 97 -4.29 -8.57 -16.03
C LEU A 97 -5.66 -8.09 -16.49
N TRP A 98 -5.68 -7.04 -17.30
CA TRP A 98 -6.91 -6.51 -17.89
C TRP A 98 -7.03 -6.87 -19.36
N TYR A 99 -8.21 -7.32 -19.77
CA TYR A 99 -8.52 -7.79 -21.09
C TYR A 99 -9.64 -6.96 -21.73
N ASN A 100 -9.61 -6.85 -23.06
CA ASN A 100 -10.69 -6.31 -23.86
C ASN A 100 -11.77 -7.38 -24.15
N GLN A 101 -12.83 -6.99 -24.89
CA GLN A 101 -13.89 -7.91 -25.31
C GLN A 101 -13.40 -9.06 -26.21
N LYS A 102 -12.29 -8.85 -26.92
CA LYS A 102 -11.65 -9.88 -27.77
C LYS A 102 -10.77 -10.84 -26.97
N ARG A 103 -10.68 -10.68 -25.64
CA ARG A 103 -9.80 -11.43 -24.73
C ARG A 103 -8.30 -11.19 -24.97
N GLU A 104 -7.96 -10.04 -25.53
CA GLU A 104 -6.57 -9.60 -25.65
C GLU A 104 -6.20 -8.83 -24.40
N GLN A 105 -5.00 -9.08 -23.86
CA GLN A 105 -4.51 -8.32 -22.72
C GLN A 105 -4.13 -6.90 -23.17
N VAL A 106 -4.71 -5.90 -22.51
CA VAL A 106 -4.51 -4.48 -22.87
C VAL A 106 -3.71 -3.69 -21.83
N THR A 107 -3.75 -4.09 -20.58
CA THR A 107 -2.97 -3.47 -19.49
C THR A 107 -2.91 -4.40 -18.29
N GLY A 108 -2.20 -3.98 -17.24
CA GLY A 108 -2.10 -4.72 -15.99
C GLY A 108 -1.13 -4.06 -15.02
N ASP A 109 -1.01 -4.64 -13.84
CA ASP A 109 -0.08 -4.26 -12.79
C ASP A 109 0.45 -5.50 -12.08
N SER A 110 1.61 -5.38 -11.46
CA SER A 110 2.26 -6.46 -10.70
C SER A 110 2.79 -5.93 -9.39
N GLN A 111 2.36 -6.52 -8.29
CA GLN A 111 2.78 -6.15 -6.95
C GLN A 111 3.39 -7.34 -6.21
N LYS A 112 4.38 -7.05 -5.35
CA LYS A 112 5.05 -8.07 -4.52
C LYS A 112 4.92 -7.72 -3.04
N VAL A 113 4.52 -8.68 -2.24
CA VAL A 113 4.53 -8.60 -0.79
C VAL A 113 5.88 -9.14 -0.30
N LEU A 114 6.76 -8.24 0.13
CA LEU A 114 8.13 -8.61 0.53
C LEU A 114 8.17 -9.29 1.90
N LYS A 115 7.26 -8.90 2.80
CA LYS A 115 7.13 -9.51 4.12
C LYS A 115 6.47 -10.89 4.01
N PRO A 116 6.99 -11.93 4.69
CA PRO A 116 6.30 -13.21 4.77
C PRO A 116 4.91 -13.07 5.42
N ILE A 117 3.87 -13.60 4.75
CA ILE A 117 2.49 -13.57 5.23
C ILE A 117 2.29 -14.78 6.14
N GLN A 118 2.02 -14.55 7.42
CA GLN A 118 1.82 -15.63 8.40
C GLN A 118 0.50 -16.37 8.18
N PRO A 119 0.35 -17.62 8.64
CA PRO A 119 -0.93 -18.33 8.62
C PRO A 119 -2.05 -17.51 9.25
N GLY A 120 -3.18 -17.37 8.55
CA GLY A 120 -4.32 -16.57 8.95
C GLY A 120 -4.15 -15.05 8.77
N GLU A 121 -2.96 -14.55 8.47
CA GLU A 121 -2.71 -13.12 8.23
C GLU A 121 -3.40 -12.65 6.94
N VAL A 122 -4.01 -11.46 7.01
CA VAL A 122 -4.61 -10.78 5.88
C VAL A 122 -3.73 -9.61 5.48
N VAL A 123 -3.37 -9.53 4.21
CA VAL A 123 -2.63 -8.41 3.62
C VAL A 123 -3.48 -7.70 2.57
N GLU A 124 -3.34 -6.38 2.51
CA GLU A 124 -4.00 -5.55 1.52
C GLU A 124 -2.99 -5.10 0.46
N ILE A 125 -3.33 -5.28 -0.81
CA ILE A 125 -2.48 -5.00 -1.95
C ILE A 125 -3.22 -4.05 -2.87
N THR A 126 -2.63 -2.89 -3.14
CA THR A 126 -3.20 -1.91 -4.06
C THR A 126 -2.57 -2.09 -5.44
N MET A 127 -3.41 -2.47 -6.41
CA MET A 127 -3.03 -2.58 -7.82
C MET A 127 -3.33 -1.26 -8.53
N LYS A 128 -2.46 -0.82 -9.44
CA LYS A 128 -2.59 0.42 -10.22
C LYS A 128 -2.34 0.14 -11.69
N SER A 129 -3.37 -0.22 -12.41
CA SER A 129 -3.29 -0.51 -13.84
C SER A 129 -3.62 0.74 -14.67
N PRO A 130 -2.82 1.10 -15.71
CA PRO A 130 -3.17 2.21 -16.60
C PRO A 130 -4.55 2.02 -17.22
N ALA A 131 -5.42 3.04 -17.11
CA ALA A 131 -6.76 2.99 -17.68
C ALA A 131 -6.70 3.07 -19.21
N LYS A 132 -7.30 2.08 -19.87
CA LYS A 132 -7.48 2.04 -21.32
C LYS A 132 -8.96 2.10 -21.66
N PRO A 133 -9.37 2.53 -22.88
CA PRO A 133 -10.77 2.64 -23.26
C PRO A 133 -11.49 1.28 -23.32
N ASP A 134 -10.77 0.21 -23.67
CA ASP A 134 -11.34 -1.09 -24.05
C ASP A 134 -11.33 -2.13 -22.93
N LEU A 135 -11.27 -1.68 -21.67
CA LEU A 135 -11.23 -2.61 -20.54
C LEU A 135 -12.59 -3.28 -20.33
N TYR A 136 -12.61 -4.61 -20.38
CA TYR A 136 -13.82 -5.42 -20.24
C TYR A 136 -13.81 -6.28 -18.98
N MET A 137 -12.73 -7.04 -18.75
CA MET A 137 -12.61 -7.93 -17.61
C MET A 137 -11.17 -7.94 -17.05
N ASN A 138 -11.05 -8.27 -15.77
CA ASN A 138 -9.74 -8.48 -15.17
C ASN A 138 -9.60 -9.90 -14.60
N GLN A 139 -8.34 -10.34 -14.52
CA GLN A 139 -7.93 -11.62 -13.95
C GLN A 139 -6.74 -11.40 -13.01
N TYR A 140 -6.64 -12.22 -11.98
CA TYR A 140 -5.51 -12.22 -11.07
C TYR A 140 -4.72 -13.51 -11.18
N VAL A 141 -3.39 -13.38 -11.16
CA VAL A 141 -2.45 -14.49 -11.08
C VAL A 141 -1.62 -14.31 -9.81
N PHE A 142 -1.55 -15.38 -9.02
CA PHE A 142 -0.81 -15.39 -7.77
C PHE A 142 0.33 -16.37 -7.85
N THR A 143 1.52 -15.95 -7.43
CA THR A 143 2.72 -16.79 -7.37
C THR A 143 3.49 -16.51 -6.09
N HIS A 144 4.28 -17.45 -5.61
CA HIS A 144 5.22 -17.23 -4.52
C HIS A 144 6.58 -17.87 -4.83
N VAL A 145 7.62 -17.48 -4.12
CA VAL A 145 9.01 -17.86 -4.46
C VAL A 145 9.26 -19.36 -4.40
N ASN A 146 8.52 -20.11 -3.59
CA ASN A 146 8.78 -21.53 -3.32
C ASN A 146 7.81 -22.47 -4.02
N GLY A 147 6.94 -22.00 -4.95
CA GLY A 147 6.03 -22.87 -5.67
C GLY A 147 4.78 -22.21 -6.22
N LYS A 148 3.70 -22.97 -6.24
CA LYS A 148 2.40 -22.57 -6.80
C LYS A 148 1.46 -22.09 -5.69
N VAL A 149 0.43 -21.33 -6.09
CA VAL A 149 -0.62 -20.85 -5.19
C VAL A 149 -1.95 -21.47 -5.63
N ASP A 150 -2.62 -22.12 -4.68
CA ASP A 150 -4.02 -22.51 -4.80
C ASP A 150 -4.87 -21.33 -4.34
N VAL A 151 -5.75 -20.83 -5.21
CA VAL A 151 -6.41 -19.55 -5.06
C VAL A 151 -7.91 -19.71 -4.98
N LYS A 152 -8.50 -19.30 -3.87
CA LYS A 152 -9.95 -19.28 -3.69
C LYS A 152 -10.45 -17.84 -3.62
N ARG A 153 -11.27 -17.43 -4.60
CA ARG A 153 -11.95 -16.14 -4.55
C ARG A 153 -13.13 -16.21 -3.58
N VAL A 154 -13.22 -15.23 -2.69
CA VAL A 154 -14.28 -15.14 -1.69
C VAL A 154 -14.90 -13.74 -1.66
N THR A 155 -16.11 -13.63 -1.15
CA THR A 155 -16.79 -12.35 -0.89
C THR A 155 -16.58 -11.89 0.57
N LYS A 156 -16.25 -12.83 1.46
CA LYS A 156 -15.89 -12.62 2.86
C LYS A 156 -14.88 -13.69 3.24
N PHE A 157 -13.89 -13.36 4.07
CA PHE A 157 -12.95 -14.34 4.58
C PHE A 157 -13.63 -15.28 5.58
N SER A 158 -13.22 -16.56 5.56
CA SER A 158 -13.52 -17.53 6.61
C SER A 158 -12.84 -17.12 7.92
N GLU A 159 -13.54 -17.24 9.04
CA GLU A 159 -13.00 -17.03 10.38
C GLU A 159 -12.02 -18.13 10.76
#